data_18faf35eec92a763eb214139100556c8
#
_entry.id   18faf35eec92a763eb214139100556c8
#
_cell.length_a   1.000
_cell.length_b   1.000
_cell.length_c   1.000
_cell.angle_alpha   90.00
_cell.angle_beta   90.00
_cell.angle_gamma   90.00
#
_symmetry.space_group_name_H-M   'P 1'
#
loop_
_entity.id
_entity.type
_entity.pdbx_description
1 polymer ?
#
loop_
_entity_poly.entity_id
_entity_poly.type
_entity_poly.pdbx_seq_one_letter_code
_entity_poly.pdbx_strand_id
1 'polypeptide(L)'
;MVNRFVLNGISYHGKGAIQELPGLVKAKGFQKAFVASDPDLVKFGVTKKVTDIMDAEGMAYEVYSDIKPNPTIENVQSGVAAYKASGADYMITIGGGSSMDTGKAIGIIINNPEFEDVRSLEGVAPTKNRTVYTIAIPTTAGTAAEATINYV
;
A
#
# COMPACT_ATOMS: atom_id res chain seq x y z
N MET A 1 -0.79 -32.70 9.50
CA MET A 1 -0.95 -31.24 9.62
C MET A 1 -1.19 -30.69 8.22
N VAL A 2 -2.24 -29.93 7.97
CA VAL A 2 -2.52 -29.33 6.64
C VAL A 2 -2.11 -27.87 6.70
N ASN A 3 -1.19 -27.46 5.80
CA ASN A 3 -0.73 -26.07 5.69
C ASN A 3 -1.46 -25.41 4.51
N ARG A 4 -2.01 -24.21 4.75
CA ARG A 4 -2.59 -23.37 3.69
C ARG A 4 -1.55 -22.34 3.27
N PHE A 5 -1.27 -22.30 1.97
CA PHE A 5 -0.42 -21.28 1.36
C PHE A 5 -1.26 -20.41 0.41
N VAL A 6 -1.21 -19.11 0.56
CA VAL A 6 -1.97 -18.14 -0.24
C VAL A 6 -0.98 -17.13 -0.83
N LEU A 7 -1.00 -17.00 -2.14
CA LEU A 7 -0.22 -16.00 -2.87
C LEU A 7 -1.09 -14.81 -3.27
N ASN A 8 -0.44 -13.66 -3.51
CA ASN A 8 -1.05 -12.53 -4.20
C ASN A 8 -1.50 -12.94 -5.61
N GLY A 9 -2.61 -12.34 -6.09
CA GLY A 9 -3.24 -12.76 -7.35
C GLY A 9 -2.39 -12.50 -8.61
N ILE A 10 -1.60 -11.39 -8.63
CA ILE A 10 -0.75 -10.99 -9.76
C ILE A 10 0.57 -10.48 -9.20
N SER A 11 1.66 -10.85 -9.84
CA SER A 11 3.01 -10.40 -9.50
C SER A 11 3.83 -10.23 -10.77
N TYR A 12 4.46 -9.06 -10.92
CA TYR A 12 5.36 -8.76 -12.03
C TYR A 12 6.79 -8.70 -11.54
N HIS A 13 7.70 -9.39 -12.19
CA HIS A 13 9.09 -9.49 -11.80
C HIS A 13 10.02 -9.13 -12.94
N GLY A 14 11.09 -8.40 -12.61
CA GLY A 14 12.15 -8.07 -13.54
C GLY A 14 12.35 -6.57 -13.72
N LYS A 15 13.42 -6.24 -14.44
CA LYS A 15 13.75 -4.85 -14.76
C LYS A 15 12.63 -4.24 -15.60
N GLY A 16 12.08 -3.12 -15.15
CA GLY A 16 11.01 -2.41 -15.84
C GLY A 16 9.59 -2.88 -15.48
N ALA A 17 9.41 -3.81 -14.53
CA ALA A 17 8.10 -4.29 -14.10
C ALA A 17 7.13 -3.16 -13.68
N ILE A 18 7.63 -2.03 -13.19
CA ILE A 18 6.81 -0.85 -12.86
C ILE A 18 6.08 -0.26 -14.07
N GLN A 19 6.50 -0.55 -15.30
CA GLN A 19 5.82 -0.10 -16.53
C GLN A 19 4.46 -0.79 -16.75
N GLU A 20 4.21 -1.90 -16.05
CA GLU A 20 2.92 -2.59 -16.10
C GLU A 20 1.80 -1.87 -15.30
N LEU A 21 2.21 -0.94 -14.42
CA LEU A 21 1.30 -0.21 -13.52
C LEU A 21 0.11 0.44 -14.24
N PRO A 22 0.28 1.22 -15.32
CA PRO A 22 -0.84 1.89 -15.98
C PRO A 22 -1.86 0.91 -16.57
N GLY A 23 -1.37 -0.16 -17.21
CA GLY A 23 -2.23 -1.19 -17.77
C GLY A 23 -3.07 -1.89 -16.70
N LEU A 24 -2.45 -2.23 -15.58
CA LEU A 24 -3.12 -2.87 -14.45
C LEU A 24 -4.22 -1.98 -13.84
N VAL A 25 -3.92 -0.70 -13.62
CA VAL A 25 -4.87 0.27 -13.03
C VAL A 25 -6.03 0.53 -13.97
N LYS A 26 -5.75 0.78 -15.26
CA LYS A 26 -6.79 1.01 -16.29
C LYS A 26 -7.71 -0.18 -16.45
N ALA A 27 -7.18 -1.40 -16.43
CA ALA A 27 -7.98 -2.63 -16.52
C ALA A 27 -8.94 -2.80 -15.33
N LYS A 28 -8.62 -2.22 -14.18
CA LYS A 28 -9.48 -2.22 -12.98
C LYS A 28 -10.47 -1.05 -12.93
N GLY A 29 -10.29 -0.03 -13.75
CA GLY A 29 -11.13 1.15 -13.80
C GLY A 29 -10.94 2.13 -12.64
N PHE A 30 -9.80 2.05 -11.92
CA PHE A 30 -9.50 2.97 -10.83
C PHE A 30 -9.18 4.38 -11.32
N GLN A 31 -9.50 5.38 -10.48
CA GLN A 31 -9.44 6.80 -10.85
C GLN A 31 -8.29 7.55 -10.17
N LYS A 32 -8.07 7.35 -8.89
CA LYS A 32 -7.04 8.09 -8.14
C LYS A 32 -6.29 7.21 -7.16
N ALA A 33 -4.96 7.25 -7.21
CA ALA A 33 -4.09 6.53 -6.29
C ALA A 33 -3.80 7.31 -5.00
N PHE A 34 -3.73 6.60 -3.89
CA PHE A 34 -3.01 7.03 -2.71
C PHE A 34 -1.64 6.36 -2.70
N VAL A 35 -0.58 7.14 -2.93
CA VAL A 35 0.79 6.65 -3.03
C VAL A 35 1.47 6.80 -1.67
N ALA A 36 1.52 5.71 -0.92
CA ALA A 36 2.16 5.65 0.39
C ALA A 36 3.64 5.26 0.24
N SER A 37 4.55 6.13 0.66
CA SER A 37 5.99 5.92 0.56
C SER A 37 6.70 6.55 1.75
N ASP A 38 7.86 6.03 2.15
CA ASP A 38 8.62 6.70 3.19
C ASP A 38 9.27 8.01 2.68
N PRO A 39 9.57 8.95 3.59
CA PRO A 39 10.07 10.28 3.21
C PRO A 39 11.43 10.23 2.50
N ASP A 40 12.28 9.27 2.81
CA ASP A 40 13.60 9.15 2.19
C ASP A 40 13.49 8.70 0.73
N LEU A 41 12.59 7.77 0.43
CA LEU A 41 12.33 7.35 -0.95
C LEU A 41 11.76 8.48 -1.81
N VAL A 42 10.93 9.33 -1.21
CA VAL A 42 10.45 10.56 -1.88
C VAL A 42 11.62 11.51 -2.13
N LYS A 43 12.41 11.80 -1.10
CA LYS A 43 13.56 12.70 -1.15
C LYS A 43 14.63 12.27 -2.16
N PHE A 44 14.91 10.97 -2.24
CA PHE A 44 15.93 10.43 -3.15
C PHE A 44 15.38 10.09 -4.55
N GLY A 45 14.12 10.42 -4.83
CA GLY A 45 13.52 10.27 -6.16
C GLY A 45 13.17 8.83 -6.55
N VAL A 46 13.13 7.90 -5.60
CA VAL A 46 12.70 6.52 -5.87
C VAL A 46 11.22 6.49 -6.17
N THR A 47 10.40 7.13 -5.33
CA THR A 47 8.96 7.30 -5.54
C THR A 47 8.67 8.04 -6.85
N LYS A 48 9.50 9.01 -7.20
CA LYS A 48 9.38 9.77 -8.45
C LYS A 48 9.40 8.89 -9.71
N LYS A 49 10.13 7.78 -9.71
CA LYS A 49 10.15 6.85 -10.85
C LYS A 49 8.77 6.26 -11.14
N VAL A 50 7.95 6.07 -10.12
CA VAL A 50 6.58 5.56 -10.25
C VAL A 50 5.64 6.70 -10.62
N THR A 51 5.75 7.85 -9.95
CA THR A 51 4.88 9.00 -10.26
C THR A 51 5.13 9.59 -11.65
N ASP A 52 6.35 9.56 -12.16
CA ASP A 52 6.65 9.96 -13.56
C ASP A 52 5.90 9.08 -14.58
N ILE A 53 5.77 7.78 -14.32
CA ILE A 53 4.98 6.89 -15.16
C ILE A 53 3.49 7.25 -15.07
N MET A 54 3.01 7.58 -13.88
CA MET A 54 1.62 7.98 -13.67
C MET A 54 1.33 9.33 -14.36
N ASP A 55 2.24 10.30 -14.25
CA ASP A 55 2.13 11.60 -14.91
C ASP A 55 2.08 11.46 -16.44
N ALA A 56 2.96 10.63 -17.00
CA ALA A 56 3.01 10.37 -18.45
C ALA A 56 1.69 9.77 -18.99
N GLU A 57 0.97 9.05 -18.17
CA GLU A 57 -0.31 8.39 -18.50
C GLU A 57 -1.56 9.17 -18.02
N GLY A 58 -1.35 10.39 -17.47
CA GLY A 58 -2.43 11.24 -16.96
C GLY A 58 -3.21 10.64 -15.79
N MET A 59 -2.56 9.79 -14.99
CA MET A 59 -3.17 9.13 -13.83
C MET A 59 -3.15 10.06 -12.61
N ALA A 60 -4.29 10.23 -11.96
CA ALA A 60 -4.38 11.02 -10.75
C ALA A 60 -3.80 10.27 -9.54
N TYR A 61 -3.08 10.98 -8.69
CA TYR A 61 -2.55 10.42 -7.45
C TYR A 61 -2.32 11.50 -6.39
N GLU A 62 -2.14 11.05 -5.15
CA GLU A 62 -1.68 11.87 -4.04
C GLU A 62 -0.60 11.12 -3.27
N VAL A 63 0.53 11.78 -3.00
CA VAL A 63 1.66 11.16 -2.28
C VAL A 63 1.51 11.43 -0.79
N TYR A 64 1.52 10.36 0.00
CA TYR A 64 1.59 10.37 1.44
C TYR A 64 2.94 9.83 1.91
N SER A 65 3.71 10.66 2.61
CA SER A 65 5.07 10.30 3.03
C SER A 65 5.32 10.44 4.55
N ASP A 66 4.26 10.59 5.35
CA ASP A 66 4.41 10.59 6.81
C ASP A 66 4.43 9.14 7.36
N ILE A 67 5.31 8.32 6.78
CA ILE A 67 5.56 6.95 7.22
C ILE A 67 6.85 6.93 8.02
N LYS A 68 6.78 6.39 9.23
CA LYS A 68 7.95 6.28 10.12
C LYS A 68 8.47 4.84 10.14
N PRO A 69 9.78 4.66 10.36
CA PRO A 69 10.30 3.36 10.76
C PRO A 69 9.57 2.89 12.03
N ASN A 70 9.13 1.63 12.05
CA ASN A 70 8.30 1.08 13.13
C ASN A 70 7.04 1.95 13.35
N PRO A 71 6.05 1.88 12.45
CA PRO A 71 4.90 2.76 12.46
C PRO A 71 4.12 2.63 13.76
N THR A 72 3.71 3.78 14.33
CA THR A 72 2.86 3.85 15.51
C THR A 72 1.38 3.85 15.13
N ILE A 73 0.53 3.68 16.13
CA ILE A 73 -0.94 3.78 15.98
C ILE A 73 -1.31 5.13 15.34
N GLU A 74 -0.71 6.22 15.83
CA GLU A 74 -0.96 7.57 15.33
C GLU A 74 -0.57 7.72 13.85
N ASN A 75 0.51 7.06 13.40
CA ASN A 75 0.89 7.06 11.99
C ASN A 75 -0.15 6.38 11.11
N VAL A 76 -0.70 5.26 11.55
CA VAL A 76 -1.77 4.57 10.82
C VAL A 76 -3.02 5.44 10.77
N GLN A 77 -3.42 6.05 11.90
CA GLN A 77 -4.60 6.92 11.97
C GLN A 77 -4.45 8.17 11.09
N SER A 78 -3.26 8.79 11.09
CA SER A 78 -2.93 9.90 10.18
C SER A 78 -3.05 9.47 8.72
N GLY A 79 -2.54 8.29 8.37
CA GLY A 79 -2.64 7.72 7.03
C GLY A 79 -4.09 7.43 6.62
N VAL A 80 -4.91 6.92 7.52
CA VAL A 80 -6.35 6.70 7.28
C VAL A 80 -7.07 8.03 7.00
N ALA A 81 -6.79 9.07 7.80
CA ALA A 81 -7.36 10.39 7.59
C ALA A 81 -6.92 10.98 6.24
N ALA A 82 -5.63 10.88 5.90
CA ALA A 82 -5.09 11.34 4.63
C ALA A 82 -5.71 10.59 3.44
N TYR A 83 -5.85 9.27 3.53
CA TYR A 83 -6.51 8.47 2.48
C TYR A 83 -7.95 8.95 2.25
N LYS A 84 -8.74 9.10 3.31
CA LYS A 84 -10.14 9.60 3.23
C LYS A 84 -10.20 10.98 2.59
N ALA A 85 -9.30 11.89 2.97
CA ALA A 85 -9.25 13.24 2.43
C ALA A 85 -8.84 13.29 0.95
N SER A 86 -7.98 12.36 0.51
CA SER A 86 -7.48 12.31 -0.86
C SER A 86 -8.55 11.96 -1.90
N GLY A 87 -9.62 11.29 -1.50
CA GLY A 87 -10.62 10.74 -2.44
C GLY A 87 -10.08 9.63 -3.34
N ALA A 88 -8.99 8.98 -2.94
CA ALA A 88 -8.41 7.85 -3.66
C ALA A 88 -9.31 6.61 -3.58
N ASP A 89 -9.27 5.78 -4.61
CA ASP A 89 -10.02 4.53 -4.70
C ASP A 89 -9.13 3.28 -4.75
N TYR A 90 -7.81 3.46 -4.81
CA TYR A 90 -6.81 2.41 -4.65
C TYR A 90 -5.53 2.95 -4.04
N MET A 91 -4.64 2.06 -3.65
CA MET A 91 -3.38 2.39 -2.99
C MET A 91 -2.19 1.83 -3.76
N ILE A 92 -1.09 2.59 -3.77
CA ILE A 92 0.24 2.11 -4.17
C ILE A 92 1.15 2.28 -2.96
N THR A 93 1.77 1.20 -2.50
CA THR A 93 2.77 1.25 -1.43
C THR A 93 4.17 1.07 -2.04
N ILE A 94 5.07 2.01 -1.74
CA ILE A 94 6.45 1.99 -2.25
C ILE A 94 7.40 2.02 -1.05
N GLY A 95 8.21 1.00 -0.89
CA GLY A 95 9.19 0.98 0.20
C GLY A 95 9.53 -0.39 0.73
N GLY A 96 10.05 -0.43 1.94
CA GLY A 96 10.32 -1.63 2.71
C GLY A 96 9.15 -2.07 3.57
N GLY A 97 9.41 -2.92 4.57
CA GLY A 97 8.40 -3.46 5.47
C GLY A 97 7.52 -2.40 6.11
N SER A 98 8.10 -1.33 6.65
CA SER A 98 7.33 -0.26 7.31
C SER A 98 6.29 0.40 6.39
N SER A 99 6.66 0.69 5.13
CA SER A 99 5.73 1.27 4.15
C SER A 99 4.63 0.28 3.78
N MET A 100 4.98 -0.99 3.59
CA MET A 100 4.02 -2.05 3.26
C MET A 100 3.04 -2.28 4.40
N ASP A 101 3.52 -2.39 5.63
CA ASP A 101 2.71 -2.69 6.80
C ASP A 101 1.79 -1.52 7.15
N THR A 102 2.30 -0.28 7.10
CA THR A 102 1.45 0.91 7.24
C THR A 102 0.34 0.95 6.19
N GLY A 103 0.68 0.70 4.92
CA GLY A 103 -0.30 0.67 3.84
C GLY A 103 -1.36 -0.44 4.03
N LYS A 104 -0.96 -1.63 4.46
CA LYS A 104 -1.91 -2.72 4.79
C LYS A 104 -2.87 -2.30 5.90
N ALA A 105 -2.35 -1.74 7.00
CA ALA A 105 -3.17 -1.31 8.12
C ALA A 105 -4.17 -0.23 7.69
N ILE A 106 -3.72 0.80 6.97
CA ILE A 106 -4.59 1.83 6.40
C ILE A 106 -5.68 1.20 5.54
N GLY A 107 -5.29 0.37 4.58
CA GLY A 107 -6.21 -0.23 3.62
C GLY A 107 -7.27 -1.15 4.27
N ILE A 108 -6.91 -1.86 5.33
CA ILE A 108 -7.85 -2.69 6.10
C ILE A 108 -8.86 -1.80 6.82
N ILE A 109 -8.39 -0.78 7.54
CA ILE A 109 -9.25 0.12 8.33
C ILE A 109 -10.23 0.90 7.45
N ILE A 110 -9.80 1.35 6.27
CA ILE A 110 -10.67 2.06 5.34
C ILE A 110 -11.93 1.26 4.99
N ASN A 111 -11.79 -0.05 4.77
CA ASN A 111 -12.90 -0.92 4.42
C ASN A 111 -13.54 -1.63 5.62
N ASN A 112 -12.94 -1.51 6.80
CA ASN A 112 -13.42 -2.08 8.07
C ASN A 112 -13.28 -1.03 9.19
N PRO A 113 -14.10 0.04 9.19
CA PRO A 113 -13.93 1.17 10.12
C PRO A 113 -14.13 0.79 11.58
N GLU A 114 -14.74 -0.34 11.87
CA GLU A 114 -14.85 -0.91 13.22
C GLU A 114 -13.48 -1.25 13.84
N PHE A 115 -12.44 -1.36 13.02
CA PHE A 115 -11.05 -1.60 13.42
C PHE A 115 -10.18 -0.33 13.40
N GLU A 116 -10.77 0.85 13.52
CA GLU A 116 -10.04 2.14 13.52
C GLU A 116 -8.97 2.23 14.62
N ASP A 117 -9.22 1.58 15.77
CA ASP A 117 -8.16 1.27 16.72
C ASP A 117 -7.33 0.10 16.20
N VAL A 118 -6.15 0.41 15.65
CA VAL A 118 -5.27 -0.58 15.01
C VAL A 118 -4.90 -1.76 15.94
N ARG A 119 -4.95 -1.57 17.27
CA ARG A 119 -4.74 -2.64 18.25
C ARG A 119 -5.79 -3.76 18.12
N SER A 120 -6.98 -3.42 17.63
CA SER A 120 -8.03 -4.40 17.39
C SER A 120 -7.74 -5.35 16.22
N LEU A 121 -6.72 -5.05 15.44
CA LEU A 121 -6.23 -5.90 14.35
C LEU A 121 -5.16 -6.91 14.82
N GLU A 122 -4.77 -6.89 16.09
CA GLU A 122 -3.79 -7.85 16.64
C GLU A 122 -4.32 -9.30 16.52
N GLY A 123 -3.44 -10.20 16.08
CA GLY A 123 -3.76 -11.60 15.84
C GLY A 123 -4.57 -11.80 14.56
N VAL A 124 -5.59 -12.65 14.61
CA VAL A 124 -6.49 -12.90 13.48
C VAL A 124 -7.77 -12.09 13.68
N ALA A 125 -7.77 -10.85 13.23
CA ALA A 125 -8.92 -9.98 13.32
C ALA A 125 -10.07 -10.47 12.41
N PRO A 126 -11.33 -10.50 12.87
CA PRO A 126 -12.48 -10.96 12.09
C PRO A 126 -12.97 -9.87 11.12
N THR A 127 -12.09 -9.37 10.25
CA THR A 127 -12.44 -8.39 9.24
C THR A 127 -13.44 -8.96 8.24
N LYS A 128 -14.48 -8.21 7.91
CA LYS A 128 -15.56 -8.63 7.01
C LYS A 128 -15.28 -8.28 5.56
N ASN A 129 -14.63 -7.13 5.34
CA ASN A 129 -14.35 -6.61 4.02
C ASN A 129 -12.86 -6.78 3.69
N ARG A 130 -12.59 -6.98 2.40
CA ARG A 130 -11.21 -6.97 1.91
C ARG A 130 -10.61 -5.58 2.09
N THR A 131 -9.28 -5.53 2.23
CA THR A 131 -8.52 -4.27 2.18
C THR A 131 -8.81 -3.48 0.89
N VAL A 132 -8.52 -2.21 0.91
CA VAL A 132 -8.43 -1.40 -0.33
C VAL A 132 -7.48 -2.10 -1.32
N TYR A 133 -7.82 -2.06 -2.61
CA TYR A 133 -6.94 -2.61 -3.63
C TYR A 133 -5.57 -1.95 -3.55
N THR A 134 -4.55 -2.74 -3.33
CA THR A 134 -3.20 -2.25 -3.08
C THR A 134 -2.22 -2.86 -4.06
N ILE A 135 -1.41 -2.01 -4.69
CA ILE A 135 -0.27 -2.39 -5.52
C ILE A 135 0.98 -2.16 -4.69
N ALA A 136 1.71 -3.22 -4.38
CA ALA A 136 2.93 -3.16 -3.58
C ALA A 136 4.17 -3.12 -4.49
N ILE A 137 5.04 -2.14 -4.26
CA ILE A 137 6.32 -1.97 -4.97
C ILE A 137 7.45 -2.01 -3.93
N PRO A 138 7.95 -3.20 -3.60
CA PRO A 138 9.00 -3.34 -2.60
C PRO A 138 10.33 -2.77 -3.09
N THR A 139 11.03 -2.07 -2.22
CA THR A 139 12.39 -1.53 -2.46
C THR A 139 13.46 -2.26 -1.63
N THR A 140 13.04 -3.12 -0.71
CA THR A 140 13.92 -3.87 0.18
C THR A 140 13.57 -5.35 0.10
N ALA A 141 14.55 -6.18 -0.25
CA ALA A 141 14.39 -7.63 -0.24
C ALA A 141 14.48 -8.19 1.18
N GLY A 142 13.70 -9.24 1.48
CA GLY A 142 13.82 -10.04 2.69
C GLY A 142 12.58 -10.09 3.58
N THR A 143 11.84 -9.00 3.72
CA THR A 143 10.65 -9.00 4.59
C THR A 143 9.45 -9.75 3.99
N ALA A 144 9.39 -9.81 2.66
CA ALA A 144 8.23 -10.33 1.91
C ALA A 144 6.89 -9.68 2.34
N ALA A 145 6.95 -8.47 2.92
CA ALA A 145 5.77 -7.77 3.43
C ALA A 145 4.72 -7.51 2.34
N GLU A 146 5.12 -7.46 1.07
CA GLU A 146 4.24 -7.36 -0.09
C GLU A 146 3.36 -8.60 -0.30
N ALA A 147 3.74 -9.75 0.25
CA ALA A 147 3.05 -11.02 0.08
C ALA A 147 2.45 -11.58 1.38
N THR A 148 2.86 -11.09 2.56
CA THR A 148 2.39 -11.58 3.85
C THR A 148 1.05 -10.97 4.25
N ILE A 149 0.29 -11.72 5.05
CA ILE A 149 -0.92 -11.21 5.70
C ILE A 149 -0.63 -10.46 7.00
N ASN A 150 0.57 -10.66 7.55
CA ASN A 150 1.00 -10.02 8.79
C ASN A 150 1.46 -8.59 8.53
N TYR A 151 1.27 -7.72 9.51
CA TYR A 151 1.90 -6.41 9.63
C TYR A 151 2.34 -6.24 11.08
N VAL A 152 3.49 -5.68 11.29
CA VAL A 152 4.11 -5.51 12.60
C VAL A 152 4.31 -4.05 12.91
#